data_eaf4ede7e1a905459872e5e92fbe385f
#
_entry.id   eaf4ede7e1a905459872e5e92fbe385f
#
_cell.length_a   1.000
_cell.length_b   1.000
_cell.length_c   1.000
_cell.angle_alpha   90.00
_cell.angle_beta   90.00
_cell.angle_gamma   90.00
#
_symmetry.space_group_name_H-M   'P 1'
#
loop_
_entity.id
_entity.type
_entity.pdbx_description
1 polymer ?
#
loop_
_entity_poly.entity_id
_entity_poly.type
_entity_poly.pdbx_seq_one_letter_code
_entity_poly.pdbx_strand_id
1 'polypeptide(L)'
;MITINIYYKGVNAKKFMNEMIESKIVDEIRKEEGNIRYDYFLPLNDDNTVLLIDCWENQEALDKHHESPIMSKIIELREKYDVHMVVEKYKSFNDLKDEKYIRK
;
A
#
# COMPACT_ATOMS: atom_id res chain seq x y z
N MET A 1 0.29 14.52 4.49
CA MET A 1 0.54 13.13 4.03
C MET A 1 -0.77 12.36 3.94
N ILE A 2 -0.94 11.63 2.89
CA ILE A 2 -2.08 10.74 2.68
C ILE A 2 -1.61 9.32 2.94
N THR A 3 -2.30 8.59 3.81
CA THR A 3 -2.02 7.17 4.09
C THR A 3 -3.18 6.32 3.61
N ILE A 4 -2.87 5.30 2.83
CA ILE A 4 -3.84 4.34 2.35
C ILE A 4 -3.46 2.98 2.89
N ASN A 5 -4.37 2.35 3.62
CA ASN A 5 -4.22 0.97 4.06
C ASN A 5 -5.06 0.10 3.13
N ILE A 6 -4.41 -0.83 2.48
CA ILE A 6 -5.07 -1.77 1.58
C ILE A 6 -4.92 -3.17 2.16
N TYR A 7 -6.05 -3.78 2.53
CA TYR A 7 -6.09 -5.16 2.96
C TYR A 7 -6.41 -6.02 1.74
N TYR A 8 -5.40 -6.67 1.20
CA TYR A 8 -5.59 -7.63 0.11
C TYR A 8 -6.02 -8.96 0.70
N LYS A 9 -7.18 -9.45 0.27
CA LYS A 9 -7.80 -10.67 0.82
C LYS A 9 -7.97 -11.73 -0.27
N GLY A 10 -7.61 -12.96 0.07
CA GLY A 10 -7.73 -14.11 -0.81
C GLY A 10 -6.66 -15.15 -0.52
N VAL A 11 -6.90 -16.37 -0.94
CA VAL A 11 -5.94 -17.49 -0.69
C VAL A 11 -4.59 -17.25 -1.36
N ASN A 12 -4.53 -16.42 -2.38
CA ASN A 12 -3.32 -16.08 -3.11
C ASN A 12 -2.75 -14.71 -2.79
N ALA A 13 -3.21 -14.07 -1.69
CA ALA A 13 -2.73 -12.72 -1.34
C ALA A 13 -1.22 -12.65 -1.18
N LYS A 14 -0.61 -13.65 -0.54
CA LYS A 14 0.86 -13.70 -0.39
C LYS A 14 1.58 -13.89 -1.72
N LYS A 15 1.02 -14.70 -2.61
CA LYS A 15 1.58 -14.89 -3.96
C LYS A 15 1.54 -13.61 -4.77
N PHE A 16 0.44 -12.87 -4.66
CA PHE A 16 0.31 -11.54 -5.27
C PHE A 16 1.40 -10.59 -4.75
N MET A 17 1.54 -10.49 -3.43
CA MET A 17 2.57 -9.67 -2.80
C MET A 17 3.97 -10.05 -3.30
N ASN A 18 4.28 -11.34 -3.32
CA ASN A 18 5.59 -11.82 -3.75
C ASN A 18 5.88 -11.45 -5.20
N GLU A 19 4.91 -11.55 -6.10
CA GLU A 19 5.14 -11.15 -7.48
C GLU A 19 5.28 -9.62 -7.62
N MET A 20 4.54 -8.84 -6.86
CA MET A 20 4.74 -7.38 -6.81
C MET A 20 6.19 -7.01 -6.44
N ILE A 21 6.77 -7.74 -5.51
CA ILE A 21 8.16 -7.54 -5.06
C ILE A 21 9.17 -8.06 -6.08
N GLU A 22 9.01 -9.31 -6.51
CA GLU A 22 9.97 -9.98 -7.39
C GLU A 22 10.04 -9.35 -8.78
N SER A 23 8.93 -8.84 -9.30
CA SER A 23 8.87 -8.17 -10.60
C SER A 23 9.37 -6.73 -10.57
N LYS A 24 9.83 -6.24 -9.41
CA LYS A 24 10.33 -4.88 -9.20
C LYS A 24 9.28 -3.79 -9.31
N ILE A 25 7.99 -4.14 -9.30
CA ILE A 25 6.90 -3.15 -9.32
C ILE A 25 6.97 -2.28 -8.06
N VAL A 26 7.18 -2.89 -6.88
CA VAL A 26 7.30 -2.14 -5.62
C VAL A 26 8.48 -1.16 -5.69
N ASP A 27 9.62 -1.58 -6.21
CA ASP A 27 10.80 -0.71 -6.34
C ASP A 27 10.49 0.49 -7.24
N GLU A 28 9.78 0.28 -8.34
CA GLU A 28 9.38 1.37 -9.24
C GLU A 28 8.42 2.34 -8.58
N ILE A 29 7.44 1.84 -7.81
CA ILE A 29 6.49 2.69 -7.08
C ILE A 29 7.22 3.56 -6.06
N ARG A 30 8.17 2.98 -5.33
CA ARG A 30 8.96 3.72 -4.33
C ARG A 30 9.79 4.84 -4.93
N LYS A 31 10.08 4.80 -6.22
CA LYS A 31 10.79 5.87 -6.95
C LYS A 31 9.86 6.94 -7.49
N GLU A 32 8.55 6.74 -7.47
CA GLU A 32 7.61 7.74 -7.95
C GLU A 32 7.65 8.97 -7.06
N GLU A 33 7.52 10.15 -7.69
CA GLU A 33 7.51 11.42 -6.98
C GLU A 33 6.40 11.46 -5.94
N GLY A 34 6.76 11.80 -4.71
CA GLY A 34 5.81 11.93 -3.62
C GLY A 34 5.47 10.64 -2.89
N ASN A 35 6.00 9.49 -3.31
CA ASN A 35 5.83 8.27 -2.54
C ASN A 35 6.70 8.32 -1.29
N ILE A 36 6.07 8.16 -0.12
CA ILE A 36 6.75 8.17 1.18
C ILE A 36 6.95 6.75 1.70
N ARG A 37 5.97 5.89 1.46
CA ARG A 37 5.98 4.53 2.01
C ARG A 37 5.18 3.60 1.11
N TYR A 38 5.70 2.40 0.92
CA TYR A 38 5.00 1.32 0.22
C TYR A 38 5.49 0.01 0.80
N ASP A 39 4.88 -0.41 1.93
CA ASP A 39 5.35 -1.55 2.71
C ASP A 39 4.23 -2.55 2.96
N TYR A 40 4.57 -3.83 2.85
CA TYR A 40 3.65 -4.93 3.14
C TYR A 40 3.84 -5.46 4.56
N PHE A 41 2.73 -5.90 5.15
CA PHE A 41 2.68 -6.49 6.49
C PHE A 41 1.78 -7.72 6.45
N LEU A 42 2.14 -8.73 7.23
CA LEU A 42 1.36 -9.96 7.31
C LEU A 42 0.68 -10.03 8.68
N PRO A 43 -0.68 -10.11 8.71
CA PRO A 43 -1.39 -10.32 9.98
C PRO A 43 -1.01 -11.68 10.58
N LEU A 44 -0.81 -11.71 11.91
CA LEU A 44 -0.36 -12.92 12.60
C LEU A 44 -1.39 -14.06 12.56
N ASN A 45 -2.68 -13.71 12.54
CA ASN A 45 -3.76 -14.69 12.69
C ASN A 45 -4.61 -14.86 11.42
N ASP A 46 -4.11 -14.40 10.27
CA ASP A 46 -4.86 -14.48 9.02
C ASP A 46 -3.89 -14.72 7.86
N ASP A 47 -3.81 -15.95 7.39
CA ASP A 47 -2.90 -16.35 6.30
C ASP A 47 -3.38 -15.89 4.92
N ASN A 48 -4.63 -15.44 4.82
CA ASN A 48 -5.25 -15.05 3.56
C ASN A 48 -5.36 -13.54 3.38
N THR A 49 -4.67 -12.77 4.21
CA THR A 49 -4.65 -11.31 4.13
C THR A 49 -3.23 -10.78 4.10
N VAL A 50 -3.00 -9.77 3.26
CA VAL A 50 -1.77 -8.98 3.24
C VAL A 50 -2.18 -7.51 3.37
N LEU A 51 -1.56 -6.80 4.31
CA LEU A 51 -1.78 -5.36 4.46
C LEU A 51 -0.68 -4.60 3.74
N LEU A 52 -1.09 -3.66 2.88
CA LEU A 52 -0.19 -2.66 2.31
C LEU A 52 -0.44 -1.32 3.01
N ILE A 53 0.61 -0.71 3.51
CA ILE A 53 0.58 0.68 3.95
C ILE A 53 1.25 1.52 2.86
N ASP A 54 0.47 2.38 2.23
CA ASP A 54 0.85 3.15 1.05
C ASP A 54 0.68 4.64 1.37
N CYS A 55 1.78 5.38 1.45
CA CYS A 55 1.78 6.78 1.86
C CYS A 55 2.31 7.69 0.77
N TRP A 56 1.64 8.83 0.58
CA TRP A 56 1.96 9.84 -0.41
C TRP A 56 1.99 11.23 0.22
N GLU A 57 2.84 12.09 -0.29
CA GLU A 57 2.98 13.46 0.23
C GLU A 57 1.66 14.22 0.21
N ASN A 58 0.89 14.05 -0.86
CA ASN A 58 -0.38 14.73 -1.09
C ASN A 58 -1.25 13.99 -2.10
N GLN A 59 -2.47 14.47 -2.30
CA GLN A 59 -3.42 13.87 -3.24
C GLN A 59 -2.91 13.92 -4.69
N GLU A 60 -2.22 14.98 -5.06
CA GLU A 60 -1.68 15.12 -6.42
C GLU A 60 -0.69 14.01 -6.76
N ALA A 61 0.21 13.67 -5.83
CA ALA A 61 1.17 12.59 -6.02
C ALA A 61 0.45 11.24 -6.15
N LEU A 62 -0.57 11.00 -5.33
CA LEU A 62 -1.39 9.80 -5.41
C LEU A 62 -2.12 9.71 -6.75
N ASP A 63 -2.68 10.82 -7.21
CA ASP A 63 -3.40 10.86 -8.50
C ASP A 63 -2.45 10.53 -9.66
N LYS A 64 -1.25 11.05 -9.64
CA LYS A 64 -0.22 10.73 -10.65
C LYS A 64 0.14 9.25 -10.65
N HIS A 65 0.23 8.65 -9.45
CA HIS A 65 0.45 7.21 -9.33
C HIS A 65 -0.69 6.42 -9.97
N HIS A 66 -1.94 6.77 -9.68
CA HIS A 66 -3.11 6.10 -10.24
C HIS A 66 -3.20 6.24 -11.76
N GLU A 67 -2.67 7.30 -12.32
CA GLU A 67 -2.64 7.55 -13.78
C GLU A 67 -1.41 6.97 -14.46
N SER A 68 -0.45 6.45 -13.69
CA SER A 68 0.80 5.93 -14.24
C SER A 68 0.61 4.59 -14.95
N PRO A 69 1.48 4.26 -15.91
CA PRO A 69 1.40 2.97 -16.61
C PRO A 69 1.54 1.75 -15.71
N ILE A 70 2.19 1.89 -14.56
CA ILE A 70 2.39 0.77 -13.64
C ILE A 70 1.08 0.27 -13.04
N MET A 71 0.05 1.12 -12.98
CA MET A 71 -1.27 0.71 -12.48
C MET A 71 -1.88 -0.42 -13.29
N SER A 72 -1.65 -0.45 -14.60
CA SER A 72 -2.14 -1.54 -15.45
C SER A 72 -1.55 -2.88 -15.02
N LYS A 73 -0.27 -2.90 -14.67
CA LYS A 73 0.41 -4.11 -14.19
C LYS A 73 -0.14 -4.55 -12.83
N ILE A 74 -0.39 -3.60 -11.94
CA ILE A 74 -0.95 -3.89 -10.61
C ILE A 74 -2.33 -4.50 -10.73
N ILE A 75 -3.20 -3.89 -11.55
CA ILE A 75 -4.56 -4.37 -11.79
C ILE A 75 -4.54 -5.79 -12.39
N GLU A 76 -3.65 -6.04 -13.35
CA GLU A 76 -3.47 -7.34 -13.96
C GLU A 76 -3.09 -8.41 -12.95
N LEU A 77 -2.17 -8.10 -12.02
CA LEU A 77 -1.76 -9.01 -10.96
C LEU A 77 -2.87 -9.26 -9.94
N ARG A 78 -3.67 -8.24 -9.60
CA ARG A 78 -4.83 -8.39 -8.73
C ARG A 78 -5.82 -9.40 -9.32
N GLU A 79 -6.04 -9.32 -10.60
CA GLU A 79 -6.93 -10.23 -11.33
C GLU A 79 -6.35 -11.65 -11.39
N LYS A 80 -5.06 -11.75 -11.72
CA LYS A 80 -4.35 -13.02 -11.82
C LYS A 80 -4.46 -13.84 -10.53
N TYR A 81 -4.34 -13.20 -9.39
CA TYR A 81 -4.34 -13.86 -8.08
C TYR A 81 -5.69 -13.81 -7.37
N ASP A 82 -6.70 -13.25 -8.01
CA ASP A 82 -8.06 -13.12 -7.46
C ASP A 82 -8.06 -12.54 -6.05
N VAL A 83 -7.36 -11.44 -5.86
CA VAL A 83 -7.34 -10.74 -4.58
C VAL A 83 -8.40 -9.64 -4.56
N HIS A 84 -9.09 -9.52 -3.43
CA HIS A 84 -10.07 -8.48 -3.17
C HIS A 84 -9.51 -7.49 -2.19
N MET A 85 -10.05 -6.28 -2.16
CA MET A 85 -9.45 -5.19 -1.40
C MET A 85 -10.45 -4.55 -0.45
N VAL A 86 -10.00 -4.31 0.78
CA VAL A 86 -10.65 -3.37 1.69
C VAL A 86 -9.68 -2.20 1.84
N VAL A 87 -10.18 -0.99 1.61
CA VAL A 87 -9.33 0.20 1.56
C VAL A 87 -9.77 1.22 2.58
N GLU A 88 -8.80 1.73 3.34
CA GLU A 88 -8.98 2.83 4.28
C GLU A 88 -8.04 3.96 3.87
N LYS A 89 -8.53 5.18 3.92
CA LYS A 89 -7.73 6.35 3.55
C LYS A 89 -7.77 7.38 4.67
N TYR A 90 -6.58 7.82 5.06
CA TYR A 90 -6.40 8.75 6.19
C TYR A 90 -5.52 9.92 5.79
N LYS A 91 -5.75 11.02 6.46
CA LYS A 91 -4.91 12.21 6.35
C LYS A 91 -4.20 12.41 7.68
N SER A 92 -2.89 12.65 7.63
CA SER A 92 -2.08 12.83 8.83
C SER A 92 -2.41 14.14 9.55
N PHE A 93 -2.40 14.10 10.87
CA PHE A 93 -2.41 15.29 11.70
C PHE A 93 -0.99 15.69 12.08
N ASN A 94 -0.72 16.99 12.06
CA ASN A 94 0.58 17.53 12.49
C ASN A 94 0.57 17.89 13.98
N ASP A 95 -0.59 17.82 14.64
CA ASP A 95 -0.74 18.13 16.05
C ASP A 95 -0.59 16.86 16.89
N LEU A 96 0.48 16.81 17.67
CA LEU A 96 0.78 15.68 18.55
C LEU A 96 0.50 16.04 20.02
N LYS A 97 -0.72 16.49 20.31
CA LYS A 97 -1.14 16.80 21.69
C LYS A 97 -0.92 15.64 22.66
N ASP A 98 -0.94 14.42 22.13
CA ASP A 98 -0.80 13.20 22.90
C ASP A 98 0.67 12.73 23.00
N GLU A 99 1.62 13.55 22.57
CA GLU A 99 3.05 13.20 22.56
C GLU A 99 3.56 12.76 23.92
N LYS A 100 3.01 13.34 25.00
CA LYS A 100 3.38 12.98 26.37
C LYS A 100 3.13 11.51 26.72
N TYR A 101 2.27 10.82 25.96
CA TYR A 101 1.98 9.40 26.16
C TYR A 101 2.87 8.48 25.33
N ILE A 102 3.75 9.06 24.51
CA ILE A 102 4.65 8.30 23.64
C ILE A 102 5.97 8.09 24.37
N ARG A 103 6.30 6.82 24.61
CA ARG A 103 7.61 6.47 25.20
C ARG A 103 8.66 6.54 24.09
N LYS A 104 9.63 7.43 24.27
CA LYS A 104 10.71 7.63 23.28
C LYS A 104 12.01 6.96 23.71
#